data_a4c4f825247e7df185bed85d2c405f7a
#
_entry.id   a4c4f825247e7df185bed85d2c405f7a
#
_cell.length_a   1.000
_cell.length_b   1.000
_cell.length_c   1.000
_cell.angle_alpha   90.00
_cell.angle_beta   90.00
_cell.angle_gamma   90.00
#
_symmetry.space_group_name_H-M   'P 1'
#
loop_
_entity.id
_entity.type
_entity.pdbx_description
1 polymer ?
#
loop_
_entity_poly.entity_id
_entity_poly.type
_entity_poly.pdbx_seq_one_letter_code
_entity_poly.pdbx_strand_id
1 'polypeptide(L)'
;MVRGAMGEAGKLAGRYRLLNPLGGGELLLAFDEVEHRDVVVRRLRAPGGRLDEAVLEARRAAGFVHPAIVPVLDVPMADGEPWLVMAFAEGASLEQAVRGRGPLPVRQAARVGVHLLSALTAAHAAGIVHGRVQPGNVLLSPAGRALLTGFGLPSLGMRPRADLWSLAATLHFAVEGRPPGHSPAEPVDPFRALIGAMLTPAAPPVETVEWTLRRLALDRSLDRVVAVDGPLPPARAAAVGLAVLDRLAALHARGEHHGGVQPGSVLIDGEGRASLIPPPVPVPPPGYAPPEGVPGPAGDLWALGATLFLAVEGRPPAPGASLLRAGPLGPYLVGLLSGVPAERPTPEALRRQLLGVLTS
;
A
#
# COMPACT_ATOMS: atom_id res chain seq x y z
N MET A 1 -13.14 -35.39 -10.85
CA MET A 1 -12.48 -36.28 -11.84
C MET A 1 -11.65 -35.41 -12.77
N VAL A 2 -10.32 -35.34 -12.59
CA VAL A 2 -9.36 -34.56 -13.39
C VAL A 2 -8.53 -35.52 -14.27
N ARG A 3 -9.08 -36.60 -14.74
CA ARG A 3 -8.34 -37.62 -15.50
C ARG A 3 -8.41 -37.45 -17.02
N GLY A 4 -8.89 -36.33 -17.57
CA GLY A 4 -9.10 -36.14 -19.01
C GLY A 4 -8.17 -35.18 -19.74
N ALA A 5 -7.21 -34.55 -19.07
CA ALA A 5 -6.36 -33.50 -19.69
C ALA A 5 -4.86 -33.85 -19.67
N MET A 6 -4.52 -35.13 -19.77
CA MET A 6 -3.12 -35.59 -19.69
C MET A 6 -2.70 -36.12 -21.07
N GLY A 7 -2.14 -35.21 -21.89
CA GLY A 7 -1.26 -35.60 -22.99
C GLY A 7 -0.01 -36.32 -22.45
N GLU A 8 0.85 -36.88 -23.31
CA GLU A 8 1.97 -37.73 -22.98
C GLU A 8 2.67 -37.36 -21.66
N ALA A 9 2.67 -38.34 -20.71
CA ALA A 9 3.39 -38.28 -19.43
C ALA A 9 3.04 -37.16 -18.44
N GLY A 10 1.75 -36.79 -18.27
CA GLY A 10 1.36 -35.90 -17.16
C GLY A 10 1.81 -34.43 -17.29
N LYS A 11 2.00 -33.95 -18.51
CA LYS A 11 2.42 -32.58 -18.80
C LYS A 11 1.28 -31.74 -19.38
N LEU A 12 1.09 -30.55 -18.86
CA LEU A 12 0.19 -29.54 -19.39
C LEU A 12 0.92 -28.74 -20.48
N ALA A 13 0.31 -28.66 -21.67
CA ALA A 13 0.87 -27.97 -22.85
C ALA A 13 2.31 -28.36 -23.20
N GLY A 14 2.72 -29.62 -22.90
CA GLY A 14 4.08 -30.11 -23.16
C GLY A 14 5.19 -29.51 -22.30
N ARG A 15 4.89 -28.52 -21.44
CA ARG A 15 5.86 -27.74 -20.67
C ARG A 15 5.73 -27.92 -19.16
N TYR A 16 4.52 -27.92 -18.63
CA TYR A 16 4.29 -27.89 -17.18
C TYR A 16 4.02 -29.29 -16.66
N ARG A 17 4.97 -29.89 -15.96
CA ARG A 17 4.80 -31.20 -15.33
C ARG A 17 3.96 -31.08 -14.07
N LEU A 18 2.76 -31.68 -14.09
CA LEU A 18 1.83 -31.63 -12.96
C LEU A 18 2.37 -32.44 -11.79
N LEU A 19 2.25 -31.87 -10.58
CA LEU A 19 2.71 -32.48 -9.33
C LEU A 19 1.52 -32.83 -8.44
N ASN A 20 1.19 -31.99 -7.47
CA ASN A 20 0.20 -32.23 -6.44
C ASN A 20 -0.95 -31.23 -6.48
N PRO A 21 -2.18 -31.63 -6.12
CA PRO A 21 -3.26 -30.69 -5.87
C PRO A 21 -2.92 -29.76 -4.70
N LEU A 22 -3.32 -28.49 -4.82
CA LEU A 22 -3.22 -27.49 -3.76
C LEU A 22 -4.61 -27.12 -3.24
N GLY A 23 -4.77 -27.04 -1.93
CA GLY A 23 -6.03 -26.67 -1.29
C GLY A 23 -7.19 -27.57 -1.70
N GLY A 24 -8.33 -26.98 -2.12
CA GLY A 24 -9.55 -27.69 -2.51
C GLY A 24 -9.51 -28.41 -3.87
N GLY A 25 -8.32 -28.57 -4.50
CA GLY A 25 -8.13 -29.35 -5.73
C GLY A 25 -8.40 -28.61 -7.05
N GLU A 26 -8.78 -27.34 -7.01
CA GLU A 26 -8.87 -26.49 -8.22
C GLU A 26 -7.52 -25.96 -8.70
N LEU A 27 -6.54 -25.91 -7.80
CA LEU A 27 -5.17 -25.50 -8.07
C LEU A 27 -4.28 -26.74 -8.09
N LEU A 28 -3.33 -26.77 -9.01
CA LEU A 28 -2.32 -27.82 -9.07
C LEU A 28 -0.93 -27.18 -9.00
N LEU A 29 -0.06 -27.73 -8.17
CA LEU A 29 1.37 -27.47 -8.23
C LEU A 29 1.91 -28.14 -9.49
N ALA A 30 2.73 -27.45 -10.25
CA ALA A 30 3.41 -27.97 -11.42
C ALA A 30 4.86 -27.46 -11.47
N PHE A 31 5.71 -28.13 -12.22
CA PHE A 31 7.07 -27.71 -12.48
C PHE A 31 7.20 -27.26 -13.93
N ASP A 32 7.63 -26.03 -14.12
CA ASP A 32 7.95 -25.48 -15.45
C ASP A 32 9.33 -26.01 -15.89
N GLU A 33 9.34 -26.92 -16.84
CA GLU A 33 10.58 -27.58 -17.31
C GLU A 33 11.44 -26.66 -18.18
N VAL A 34 10.92 -25.53 -18.65
CA VAL A 34 11.69 -24.55 -19.43
C VAL A 34 12.38 -23.55 -18.50
N GLU A 35 11.65 -23.00 -17.54
CA GLU A 35 12.17 -21.99 -16.62
C GLU A 35 12.74 -22.59 -15.32
N HIS A 36 12.67 -23.93 -15.16
CA HIS A 36 13.16 -24.68 -14.00
C HIS A 36 12.67 -24.15 -12.66
N ARG A 37 11.36 -23.89 -12.56
CA ARG A 37 10.72 -23.36 -11.35
C ARG A 37 9.36 -23.97 -11.07
N ASP A 38 8.95 -23.93 -9.81
CA ASP A 38 7.59 -24.29 -9.41
C ASP A 38 6.59 -23.22 -9.84
N VAL A 39 5.44 -23.68 -10.32
CA VAL A 39 4.31 -22.84 -10.74
C VAL A 39 3.00 -23.43 -10.22
N VAL A 40 1.98 -22.61 -10.17
CA VAL A 40 0.61 -23.02 -9.86
C VAL A 40 -0.22 -22.92 -11.13
N VAL A 41 -0.89 -24.00 -11.48
CA VAL A 41 -1.77 -24.01 -12.66
C VAL A 41 -3.22 -24.21 -12.25
N ARG A 42 -4.11 -23.56 -12.98
CA ARG A 42 -5.54 -23.63 -12.78
C ARG A 42 -6.24 -23.62 -14.14
N ARG A 43 -7.24 -24.49 -14.30
CA ARG A 43 -8.10 -24.45 -15.48
C ARG A 43 -8.94 -23.17 -15.48
N LEU A 44 -8.92 -22.44 -16.57
CA LEU A 44 -9.73 -21.24 -16.74
C LEU A 44 -11.14 -21.65 -17.14
N ARG A 45 -12.12 -21.14 -16.41
CA ARG A 45 -13.54 -21.39 -16.67
C ARG A 45 -14.28 -20.07 -16.69
N ALA A 46 -15.25 -19.92 -17.58
CA ALA A 46 -16.13 -18.77 -17.62
C ALA A 46 -17.58 -19.20 -17.76
N PRO A 47 -18.53 -18.55 -17.09
CA PRO A 47 -19.94 -18.83 -17.23
C PRO A 47 -20.47 -18.33 -18.59
N GLY A 48 -21.57 -18.94 -19.08
CA GLY A 48 -22.33 -18.39 -20.19
C GLY A 48 -21.63 -18.32 -21.55
N GLY A 49 -20.64 -19.21 -21.81
CA GLY A 49 -19.95 -19.23 -23.12
C GLY A 49 -18.93 -18.09 -23.33
N ARG A 50 -18.60 -17.31 -22.30
CA ARG A 50 -17.66 -16.15 -22.39
C ARG A 50 -16.19 -16.55 -22.19
N LEU A 51 -15.82 -17.76 -22.67
CA LEU A 51 -14.47 -18.27 -22.45
C LEU A 51 -13.40 -17.44 -23.16
N ASP A 52 -13.69 -16.96 -24.38
CA ASP A 52 -12.74 -16.14 -25.15
C ASP A 52 -12.46 -14.80 -24.47
N GLU A 53 -13.50 -14.17 -23.88
CA GLU A 53 -13.32 -12.94 -23.08
C GLU A 53 -12.45 -13.22 -21.85
N ALA A 54 -12.71 -14.33 -21.16
CA ALA A 54 -11.91 -14.73 -20.00
C ALA A 54 -10.44 -15.00 -20.37
N VAL A 55 -10.18 -15.63 -21.50
CA VAL A 55 -8.80 -15.82 -22.01
C VAL A 55 -8.15 -14.48 -22.33
N LEU A 56 -8.89 -13.53 -22.91
CA LEU A 56 -8.36 -12.20 -23.18
C LEU A 56 -8.03 -11.45 -21.90
N GLU A 57 -8.91 -11.49 -20.88
CA GLU A 57 -8.62 -10.90 -19.55
C GLU A 57 -7.39 -11.55 -18.91
N ALA A 58 -7.29 -12.87 -18.93
CA ALA A 58 -6.15 -13.61 -18.41
C ALA A 58 -4.82 -13.21 -19.08
N ARG A 59 -4.83 -13.08 -20.42
CA ARG A 59 -3.67 -12.64 -21.20
C ARG A 59 -3.27 -11.18 -20.91
N ARG A 60 -4.22 -10.29 -20.60
CA ARG A 60 -3.93 -8.94 -20.16
C ARG A 60 -3.28 -8.90 -18.77
N ALA A 61 -3.65 -9.84 -17.90
CA ALA A 61 -3.02 -9.98 -16.58
C ALA A 61 -1.64 -10.64 -16.68
N ALA A 62 -1.37 -11.41 -17.73
CA ALA A 62 -0.06 -12.02 -17.96
C ALA A 62 0.98 -10.94 -18.23
N GLY A 63 2.11 -11.00 -17.51
CA GLY A 63 3.17 -10.00 -17.59
C GLY A 63 2.95 -8.75 -16.75
N PHE A 64 1.79 -8.58 -16.11
CA PHE A 64 1.59 -7.50 -15.13
C PHE A 64 2.31 -7.85 -13.82
N VAL A 65 3.31 -7.05 -13.45
CA VAL A 65 4.17 -7.31 -12.29
C VAL A 65 3.99 -6.20 -11.25
N HIS A 66 3.74 -6.61 -10.00
CA HIS A 66 3.70 -5.70 -8.85
C HIS A 66 4.17 -6.45 -7.58
N PRO A 67 4.89 -5.79 -6.64
CA PRO A 67 5.44 -6.46 -5.44
C PRO A 67 4.42 -7.17 -4.53
N ALA A 68 3.15 -6.79 -4.60
CA ALA A 68 2.06 -7.38 -3.82
C ALA A 68 1.11 -8.23 -4.68
N ILE A 69 1.54 -8.71 -5.84
CA ILE A 69 0.76 -9.58 -6.73
C ILE A 69 1.53 -10.87 -6.98
N VAL A 70 0.81 -11.99 -6.98
CA VAL A 70 1.31 -13.25 -7.55
C VAL A 70 1.14 -13.17 -9.06
N PRO A 71 2.22 -13.06 -9.85
CA PRO A 71 2.11 -12.80 -11.28
C PRO A 71 1.51 -13.99 -12.04
N VAL A 72 0.69 -13.67 -13.03
CA VAL A 72 0.30 -14.61 -14.08
C VAL A 72 1.45 -14.70 -15.07
N LEU A 73 1.91 -15.91 -15.34
CA LEU A 73 3.10 -16.18 -16.16
C LEU A 73 2.73 -16.55 -17.59
N ASP A 74 1.63 -17.32 -17.75
CA ASP A 74 1.24 -17.85 -19.05
C ASP A 74 -0.26 -18.21 -19.06
N VAL A 75 -0.83 -18.33 -20.28
CA VAL A 75 -2.22 -18.77 -20.52
C VAL A 75 -2.22 -19.77 -21.67
N PRO A 76 -1.67 -20.98 -21.45
CA PRO A 76 -1.62 -22.02 -22.48
C PRO A 76 -2.95 -22.68 -22.74
N MET A 77 -3.09 -23.23 -23.94
CA MET A 77 -4.18 -24.14 -24.31
C MET A 77 -3.65 -25.58 -24.17
N ALA A 78 -4.43 -26.42 -23.49
CA ALA A 78 -4.16 -27.86 -23.41
C ALA A 78 -5.48 -28.63 -23.57
N ASP A 79 -5.50 -29.58 -24.47
CA ASP A 79 -6.70 -30.39 -24.82
C ASP A 79 -7.94 -29.54 -25.12
N GLY A 80 -7.76 -28.42 -25.83
CA GLY A 80 -8.83 -27.47 -26.16
C GLY A 80 -9.32 -26.60 -25.02
N GLU A 81 -8.67 -26.68 -23.83
CA GLU A 81 -9.04 -25.93 -22.64
C GLU A 81 -7.95 -24.93 -22.26
N PRO A 82 -8.30 -23.68 -21.91
CA PRO A 82 -7.34 -22.70 -21.44
C PRO A 82 -6.97 -22.94 -19.97
N TRP A 83 -5.70 -22.73 -19.66
CA TRP A 83 -5.15 -22.81 -18.32
C TRP A 83 -4.47 -21.51 -17.94
N LEU A 84 -4.56 -21.15 -16.67
CA LEU A 84 -3.85 -20.04 -16.08
C LEU A 84 -2.62 -20.58 -15.34
N VAL A 85 -1.43 -20.10 -15.70
CA VAL A 85 -0.18 -20.44 -15.04
C VAL A 85 0.27 -19.23 -14.23
N MET A 86 0.48 -19.43 -12.93
CA MET A 86 0.88 -18.40 -11.98
C MET A 86 2.19 -18.79 -11.30
N ALA A 87 2.95 -17.80 -10.83
CA ALA A 87 4.10 -18.08 -9.98
C ALA A 87 3.66 -18.83 -8.72
N PHE A 88 4.51 -19.75 -8.26
CA PHE A 88 4.34 -20.32 -6.92
C PHE A 88 4.78 -19.28 -5.88
N ALA A 89 3.94 -19.05 -4.88
CA ALA A 89 4.23 -18.19 -3.76
C ALA A 89 4.00 -18.92 -2.46
N GLU A 90 5.03 -18.97 -1.61
CA GLU A 90 4.93 -19.58 -0.28
C GLU A 90 4.09 -18.72 0.65
N GLY A 91 3.23 -19.36 1.44
CA GLY A 91 2.44 -18.70 2.45
C GLY A 91 1.10 -19.38 2.69
N ALA A 92 0.45 -18.99 3.78
CA ALA A 92 -0.94 -19.37 4.05
C ALA A 92 -1.88 -18.31 3.52
N SER A 93 -3.09 -18.71 3.10
CA SER A 93 -4.10 -17.69 2.77
C SER A 93 -4.54 -16.94 4.05
N LEU A 94 -4.97 -15.70 3.89
CA LEU A 94 -5.55 -14.91 4.99
C LEU A 94 -6.73 -15.67 5.65
N GLU A 95 -7.50 -16.38 4.85
CA GLU A 95 -8.60 -17.21 5.36
C GLU A 95 -8.08 -18.33 6.27
N GLN A 96 -7.06 -19.06 5.85
CA GLN A 96 -6.43 -20.11 6.66
C GLN A 96 -5.78 -19.53 7.92
N ALA A 97 -5.10 -18.40 7.81
CA ALA A 97 -4.45 -17.74 8.95
C ALA A 97 -5.47 -17.31 10.00
N VAL A 98 -6.57 -16.68 9.60
CA VAL A 98 -7.63 -16.21 10.50
C VAL A 98 -8.40 -17.39 11.11
N ARG A 99 -8.73 -18.41 10.32
CA ARG A 99 -9.42 -19.62 10.85
C ARG A 99 -8.55 -20.43 11.80
N GLY A 100 -7.25 -20.49 11.55
CA GLY A 100 -6.33 -21.28 12.37
C GLY A 100 -5.79 -20.58 13.60
N ARG A 101 -5.63 -19.26 13.56
CA ARG A 101 -4.97 -18.45 14.61
C ARG A 101 -5.85 -17.35 15.20
N GLY A 102 -7.07 -17.18 14.68
CA GLY A 102 -7.97 -16.08 15.06
C GLY A 102 -7.74 -14.79 14.25
N PRO A 103 -8.57 -13.77 14.50
CA PRO A 103 -8.51 -12.48 13.85
C PRO A 103 -7.13 -11.81 13.99
N LEU A 104 -6.75 -11.07 12.95
CA LEU A 104 -5.51 -10.31 12.97
C LEU A 104 -5.65 -9.04 13.83
N PRO A 105 -4.57 -8.63 14.52
CA PRO A 105 -4.50 -7.29 15.09
C PRO A 105 -4.75 -6.23 14.01
N VAL A 106 -5.44 -5.13 14.36
CA VAL A 106 -5.80 -4.03 13.45
C VAL A 106 -4.60 -3.55 12.63
N ARG A 107 -3.45 -3.39 13.25
CA ARG A 107 -2.21 -2.97 12.61
C ARG A 107 -1.75 -3.94 11.51
N GLN A 108 -1.82 -5.24 11.77
CA GLN A 108 -1.45 -6.25 10.79
C GLN A 108 -2.45 -6.27 9.63
N ALA A 109 -3.75 -6.16 9.93
CA ALA A 109 -4.79 -6.05 8.91
C ALA A 109 -4.61 -4.78 8.05
N ALA A 110 -4.23 -3.65 8.66
CA ALA A 110 -3.93 -2.41 7.94
C ALA A 110 -2.73 -2.57 7.00
N ARG A 111 -1.66 -3.29 7.41
CA ARG A 111 -0.53 -3.62 6.53
C ARG A 111 -0.96 -4.47 5.33
N VAL A 112 -1.79 -5.47 5.57
CA VAL A 112 -2.42 -6.24 4.48
C VAL A 112 -3.17 -5.30 3.54
N GLY A 113 -4.00 -4.40 4.08
CA GLY A 113 -4.75 -3.41 3.32
C GLY A 113 -3.86 -2.51 2.45
N VAL A 114 -2.74 -2.02 2.97
CA VAL A 114 -1.76 -1.21 2.21
C VAL A 114 -1.22 -1.98 1.01
N HIS A 115 -0.80 -3.24 1.19
CA HIS A 115 -0.27 -4.05 0.10
C HIS A 115 -1.34 -4.31 -0.98
N LEU A 116 -2.54 -4.72 -0.57
CA LEU A 116 -3.62 -5.03 -1.50
C LEU A 116 -4.11 -3.79 -2.25
N LEU A 117 -4.27 -2.65 -1.55
CA LEU A 117 -4.68 -1.41 -2.19
C LEU A 117 -3.66 -0.95 -3.23
N SER A 118 -2.36 -1.01 -2.92
CA SER A 118 -1.29 -0.71 -3.87
C SER A 118 -1.36 -1.60 -5.12
N ALA A 119 -1.58 -2.91 -4.94
CA ALA A 119 -1.75 -3.87 -6.03
C ALA A 119 -2.96 -3.53 -6.90
N LEU A 120 -4.12 -3.26 -6.27
CA LEU A 120 -5.37 -2.94 -6.98
C LEU A 120 -5.26 -1.60 -7.73
N THR A 121 -4.70 -0.57 -7.10
CA THR A 121 -4.51 0.74 -7.75
C THR A 121 -3.62 0.62 -8.99
N ALA A 122 -2.52 -0.11 -8.90
CA ALA A 122 -1.63 -0.35 -10.04
C ALA A 122 -2.32 -1.15 -11.15
N ALA A 123 -3.10 -2.20 -10.80
CA ALA A 123 -3.85 -3.01 -11.76
C ALA A 123 -4.95 -2.18 -12.46
N HIS A 124 -5.70 -1.38 -11.70
CA HIS A 124 -6.75 -0.51 -12.26
C HIS A 124 -6.18 0.54 -13.22
N ALA A 125 -5.01 1.12 -12.90
CA ALA A 125 -4.32 2.03 -13.81
C ALA A 125 -3.90 1.35 -15.12
N ALA A 126 -3.65 0.03 -15.10
CA ALA A 126 -3.38 -0.79 -16.28
C ALA A 126 -4.66 -1.33 -16.96
N GLY A 127 -5.84 -0.92 -16.49
CA GLY A 127 -7.13 -1.39 -17.02
C GLY A 127 -7.49 -2.83 -16.63
N ILE A 128 -6.85 -3.38 -15.59
CA ILE A 128 -7.07 -4.75 -15.10
C ILE A 128 -7.90 -4.68 -13.81
N VAL A 129 -9.08 -5.33 -13.83
CA VAL A 129 -9.93 -5.50 -12.65
C VAL A 129 -9.75 -6.90 -12.10
N HIS A 130 -9.57 -7.04 -10.79
CA HIS A 130 -9.37 -8.34 -10.15
C HIS A 130 -10.66 -9.14 -10.05
N GLY A 131 -11.75 -8.53 -9.61
CA GLY A 131 -13.09 -9.10 -9.53
C GLY A 131 -13.31 -10.17 -8.47
N ARG A 132 -12.27 -10.61 -7.74
CA ARG A 132 -12.33 -11.69 -6.75
C ARG A 132 -11.44 -11.45 -5.54
N VAL A 133 -11.38 -10.21 -5.05
CA VAL A 133 -10.68 -9.90 -3.81
C VAL A 133 -11.41 -10.56 -2.65
N GLN A 134 -10.78 -11.56 -2.03
CA GLN A 134 -11.37 -12.32 -0.91
C GLN A 134 -10.26 -12.95 -0.06
N PRO A 135 -10.53 -13.33 1.21
CA PRO A 135 -9.50 -13.85 2.11
C PRO A 135 -8.74 -15.07 1.58
N GLY A 136 -9.39 -15.94 0.79
CA GLY A 136 -8.77 -17.10 0.16
C GLY A 136 -7.76 -16.74 -0.95
N ASN A 137 -7.88 -15.55 -1.53
CA ASN A 137 -6.99 -15.06 -2.60
C ASN A 137 -5.90 -14.09 -2.08
N VAL A 138 -5.75 -13.95 -0.77
CA VAL A 138 -4.68 -13.17 -0.15
C VAL A 138 -3.70 -14.12 0.52
N LEU A 139 -2.47 -14.19 0.04
CA LEU A 139 -1.41 -15.00 0.65
C LEU A 139 -0.59 -14.13 1.61
N LEU A 140 -0.36 -14.65 2.82
CA LEU A 140 0.52 -14.04 3.81
C LEU A 140 1.87 -14.77 3.74
N SER A 141 2.89 -14.12 3.21
CA SER A 141 4.22 -14.68 3.08
C SER A 141 4.95 -14.75 4.43
N PRO A 142 5.93 -15.66 4.60
CA PRO A 142 6.77 -15.71 5.80
C PRO A 142 7.50 -14.39 6.08
N ALA A 143 7.78 -13.59 5.05
CA ALA A 143 8.38 -12.25 5.17
C ALA A 143 7.39 -11.16 5.61
N GLY A 144 6.16 -11.50 6.01
CA GLY A 144 5.15 -10.56 6.49
C GLY A 144 4.48 -9.72 5.40
N ARG A 145 4.66 -10.06 4.10
CA ARG A 145 3.98 -9.39 3.00
C ARG A 145 2.66 -10.08 2.65
N ALA A 146 1.66 -9.29 2.27
CA ALA A 146 0.44 -9.81 1.69
C ALA A 146 0.55 -9.74 0.16
N LEU A 147 0.23 -10.85 -0.51
CA LEU A 147 0.25 -10.99 -1.96
C LEU A 147 -1.18 -11.33 -2.43
N LEU A 148 -1.67 -10.60 -3.42
CA LEU A 148 -2.96 -10.88 -4.04
C LEU A 148 -2.76 -11.86 -5.18
N THR A 149 -3.45 -12.99 -5.14
CA THR A 149 -3.47 -14.03 -6.17
C THR A 149 -4.81 -14.09 -6.87
N GLY A 150 -4.86 -14.69 -8.05
CA GLY A 150 -6.11 -14.88 -8.80
C GLY A 150 -6.38 -13.78 -9.82
N PHE A 151 -5.42 -12.92 -10.13
CA PHE A 151 -5.47 -12.09 -11.33
C PHE A 151 -5.61 -12.98 -12.58
N GLY A 152 -6.29 -12.46 -13.60
CA GLY A 152 -6.55 -13.22 -14.82
C GLY A 152 -7.70 -14.24 -14.71
N LEU A 153 -8.34 -14.40 -13.54
CA LEU A 153 -9.63 -15.06 -13.46
C LEU A 153 -10.72 -14.11 -13.97
N PRO A 154 -11.79 -14.65 -14.60
CA PRO A 154 -12.81 -13.83 -15.24
C PRO A 154 -13.43 -12.81 -14.27
N SER A 155 -13.28 -11.54 -14.56
CA SER A 155 -13.95 -10.42 -13.89
C SER A 155 -15.25 -10.01 -14.60
N LEU A 156 -15.33 -10.29 -15.90
CA LEU A 156 -16.50 -10.23 -16.78
C LEU A 156 -17.41 -9.01 -16.57
N GLY A 157 -16.83 -7.82 -16.70
CA GLY A 157 -17.57 -6.55 -16.62
C GLY A 157 -17.68 -5.97 -15.22
N MET A 158 -16.97 -6.49 -14.24
CA MET A 158 -16.81 -5.83 -12.95
C MET A 158 -16.03 -4.51 -13.11
N ARG A 159 -16.30 -3.57 -12.22
CA ARG A 159 -15.66 -2.26 -12.19
C ARG A 159 -14.64 -2.18 -11.04
N PRO A 160 -13.63 -1.32 -11.13
CA PRO A 160 -12.64 -1.12 -10.06
C PRO A 160 -13.23 -0.93 -8.66
N ARG A 161 -14.39 -0.29 -8.57
CA ARG A 161 -15.10 -0.09 -7.30
C ARG A 161 -15.50 -1.40 -6.61
N ALA A 162 -15.82 -2.45 -7.38
CA ALA A 162 -16.15 -3.75 -6.80
C ALA A 162 -14.96 -4.35 -6.05
N ASP A 163 -13.73 -4.15 -6.55
CA ASP A 163 -12.51 -4.58 -5.88
C ASP A 163 -12.29 -3.83 -4.57
N LEU A 164 -12.58 -2.51 -4.52
CA LEU A 164 -12.45 -1.72 -3.29
C LEU A 164 -13.46 -2.14 -2.23
N TRP A 165 -14.69 -2.42 -2.62
CA TRP A 165 -15.69 -3.00 -1.71
C TRP A 165 -15.24 -4.36 -1.18
N SER A 166 -14.76 -5.22 -2.06
CA SER A 166 -14.28 -6.58 -1.71
C SER A 166 -13.02 -6.53 -0.86
N LEU A 167 -12.15 -5.54 -1.06
CA LEU A 167 -11.02 -5.25 -0.17
C LEU A 167 -11.52 -4.92 1.24
N ALA A 168 -12.52 -4.04 1.38
CA ALA A 168 -13.10 -3.72 2.67
C ALA A 168 -13.69 -4.95 3.37
N ALA A 169 -14.45 -5.78 2.64
CA ALA A 169 -15.00 -7.01 3.16
C ALA A 169 -13.91 -8.02 3.59
N THR A 170 -12.80 -8.09 2.84
CA THR A 170 -11.64 -8.91 3.15
C THR A 170 -10.94 -8.42 4.43
N LEU A 171 -10.76 -7.11 4.59
CA LEU A 171 -10.18 -6.50 5.79
C LEU A 171 -11.10 -6.62 7.02
N HIS A 172 -12.41 -6.53 6.81
CA HIS A 172 -13.38 -6.84 7.86
C HIS A 172 -13.20 -8.27 8.37
N PHE A 173 -13.16 -9.24 7.44
CA PHE A 173 -12.91 -10.64 7.81
C PHE A 173 -11.58 -10.81 8.55
N ALA A 174 -10.54 -10.09 8.15
CA ALA A 174 -9.24 -10.16 8.79
C ALA A 174 -9.30 -9.82 10.29
N VAL A 175 -10.11 -8.83 10.69
CA VAL A 175 -10.18 -8.35 12.09
C VAL A 175 -11.37 -8.91 12.88
N GLU A 176 -12.40 -9.45 12.21
CA GLU A 176 -13.59 -9.98 12.88
C GLU A 176 -13.70 -11.50 12.80
N GLY A 177 -12.93 -12.16 11.91
CA GLY A 177 -13.02 -13.60 11.67
C GLY A 177 -14.28 -14.04 10.91
N ARG A 178 -15.13 -13.09 10.50
CA ARG A 178 -16.40 -13.32 9.83
C ARG A 178 -16.65 -12.27 8.73
N PRO A 179 -17.44 -12.57 7.71
CA PRO A 179 -17.80 -11.58 6.69
C PRO A 179 -18.64 -10.44 7.29
N PRO A 180 -18.68 -9.26 6.62
CA PRO A 180 -19.51 -8.16 7.07
C PRO A 180 -21.00 -8.54 7.07
N GLY A 181 -21.71 -8.16 8.14
CA GLY A 181 -23.17 -8.34 8.28
C GLY A 181 -23.94 -7.20 7.60
N HIS A 182 -25.27 -7.32 7.61
CA HIS A 182 -26.16 -6.31 7.03
C HIS A 182 -26.31 -5.04 7.89
N SER A 183 -25.97 -5.09 9.18
CA SER A 183 -25.99 -3.93 10.07
C SER A 183 -24.56 -3.63 10.52
N PRO A 184 -24.00 -2.47 10.15
CA PRO A 184 -22.72 -2.07 10.69
C PRO A 184 -22.86 -1.81 12.19
N ALA A 185 -22.04 -2.49 12.99
CA ALA A 185 -21.84 -2.11 14.39
C ALA A 185 -21.21 -0.71 14.44
N GLU A 186 -21.48 0.06 15.49
CA GLU A 186 -20.78 1.33 15.70
C GLU A 186 -19.25 1.08 15.70
N PRO A 187 -18.49 1.84 14.92
CA PRO A 187 -17.06 1.62 14.79
C PRO A 187 -16.35 1.98 16.11
N VAL A 188 -15.70 0.98 16.70
CA VAL A 188 -14.94 1.14 17.96
C VAL A 188 -13.54 1.72 17.77
N ASP A 189 -13.07 1.81 16.54
CA ASP A 189 -11.75 2.34 16.19
C ASP A 189 -11.70 2.88 14.75
N PRO A 190 -10.68 3.69 14.39
CA PRO A 190 -10.55 4.28 13.06
C PRO A 190 -10.44 3.28 11.90
N PHE A 191 -9.95 2.06 12.13
CA PHE A 191 -9.85 1.04 11.09
C PHE A 191 -11.23 0.49 10.73
N ARG A 192 -12.04 0.19 11.74
CA ARG A 192 -13.43 -0.28 11.55
C ARG A 192 -14.32 0.80 10.96
N ALA A 193 -14.09 2.08 11.34
CA ALA A 193 -14.76 3.23 10.73
C ALA A 193 -14.44 3.33 9.23
N LEU A 194 -13.17 3.18 8.85
CA LEU A 194 -12.75 3.18 7.44
C LEU A 194 -13.42 2.04 6.66
N ILE A 195 -13.35 0.82 7.18
CA ILE A 195 -13.96 -0.35 6.53
C ILE A 195 -15.47 -0.14 6.37
N GLY A 196 -16.15 0.32 7.40
CA GLY A 196 -17.58 0.63 7.35
C GLY A 196 -17.91 1.64 6.25
N ALA A 197 -17.15 2.72 6.14
CA ALA A 197 -17.31 3.72 5.08
C ALA A 197 -17.07 3.14 3.67
N MET A 198 -16.05 2.29 3.50
CA MET A 198 -15.75 1.65 2.21
C MET A 198 -16.85 0.67 1.75
N LEU A 199 -17.58 0.08 2.67
CA LEU A 199 -18.69 -0.84 2.38
C LEU A 199 -19.99 -0.11 1.98
N THR A 200 -20.06 1.22 2.09
CA THR A 200 -21.22 2.02 1.69
C THR A 200 -21.16 2.47 0.22
N PRO A 201 -22.29 2.87 -0.37
CA PRO A 201 -22.28 3.52 -1.68
C PRO A 201 -21.47 4.81 -1.76
N ALA A 202 -21.26 5.50 -0.63
CA ALA A 202 -20.46 6.73 -0.51
C ALA A 202 -19.03 6.43 -0.03
N ALA A 203 -18.42 5.36 -0.55
CA ALA A 203 -17.04 4.98 -0.20
C ALA A 203 -16.08 6.19 -0.35
N PRO A 204 -15.13 6.36 0.59
CA PRO A 204 -14.16 7.44 0.54
C PRO A 204 -13.24 7.31 -0.70
N PRO A 205 -12.63 8.43 -1.15
CA PRO A 205 -11.60 8.40 -2.19
C PRO A 205 -10.46 7.44 -1.85
N VAL A 206 -9.84 6.86 -2.88
CA VAL A 206 -8.76 5.87 -2.72
C VAL A 206 -7.59 6.45 -1.93
N GLU A 207 -7.28 7.72 -2.13
CA GLU A 207 -6.22 8.44 -1.42
C GLU A 207 -6.48 8.50 0.09
N THR A 208 -7.74 8.73 0.48
CA THR A 208 -8.16 8.72 1.90
C THR A 208 -8.04 7.33 2.51
N VAL A 209 -8.42 6.29 1.75
CA VAL A 209 -8.27 4.88 2.17
C VAL A 209 -6.79 4.55 2.35
N GLU A 210 -5.95 4.90 1.38
CA GLU A 210 -4.50 4.67 1.43
C GLU A 210 -3.87 5.36 2.64
N TRP A 211 -4.18 6.64 2.83
CA TRP A 211 -3.67 7.41 3.96
C TRP A 211 -4.01 6.75 5.30
N THR A 212 -5.29 6.41 5.49
CA THR A 212 -5.77 5.83 6.75
C THR A 212 -5.11 4.47 7.00
N LEU A 213 -5.06 3.60 5.98
CA LEU A 213 -4.41 2.29 6.09
C LEU A 213 -2.92 2.41 6.42
N ARG A 214 -2.19 3.31 5.74
CA ARG A 214 -0.76 3.53 6.01
C ARG A 214 -0.53 4.05 7.42
N ARG A 215 -1.35 5.00 7.88
CA ARG A 215 -1.27 5.53 9.24
C ARG A 215 -1.49 4.45 10.31
N LEU A 216 -2.39 3.49 10.05
CA LEU A 216 -2.68 2.40 10.98
C LEU A 216 -1.70 1.24 10.88
N ALA A 217 -1.10 1.04 9.70
CA ALA A 217 -0.14 -0.03 9.43
C ALA A 217 1.26 0.26 9.98
N LEU A 218 1.67 1.54 9.94
CA LEU A 218 2.98 1.98 10.36
C LEU A 218 2.99 2.27 11.86
N ASP A 219 4.16 2.12 12.46
CA ASP A 219 4.26 2.02 13.90
C ASP A 219 3.94 3.30 14.65
N ARG A 220 4.35 4.46 14.12
CA ARG A 220 4.12 5.74 14.76
C ARG A 220 4.18 6.88 13.76
N SER A 221 3.21 7.79 13.80
CA SER A 221 3.38 9.11 13.23
C SER A 221 4.40 9.91 14.06
N LEU A 222 5.06 10.87 13.43
CA LEU A 222 6.12 11.65 14.06
C LEU A 222 5.64 12.39 15.33
N ASP A 223 4.40 12.87 15.33
CA ASP A 223 3.78 13.46 16.53
C ASP A 223 3.70 12.47 17.69
N ARG A 224 3.35 11.21 17.43
CA ARG A 224 3.32 10.15 18.44
C ARG A 224 4.72 9.74 18.89
N VAL A 225 5.69 9.68 17.98
CA VAL A 225 7.09 9.42 18.34
C VAL A 225 7.58 10.50 19.31
N VAL A 226 7.36 11.77 18.97
CA VAL A 226 7.79 12.90 19.83
C VAL A 226 7.02 12.92 21.16
N ALA A 227 5.74 12.62 21.16
CA ALA A 227 4.92 12.61 22.38
C ALA A 227 5.30 11.49 23.36
N VAL A 228 5.75 10.33 22.86
CA VAL A 228 6.07 9.15 23.69
C VAL A 228 7.56 9.06 24.02
N ASP A 229 8.43 9.27 23.01
CA ASP A 229 9.86 9.05 23.13
C ASP A 229 10.63 10.38 23.40
N GLY A 230 9.92 11.53 23.31
CA GLY A 230 10.50 12.87 23.40
C GLY A 230 11.02 13.40 22.07
N PRO A 231 11.53 14.65 22.06
CA PRO A 231 12.12 15.29 20.89
C PRO A 231 13.26 14.48 20.28
N LEU A 232 13.35 14.50 18.94
CA LEU A 232 14.40 13.79 18.21
C LEU A 232 15.74 14.54 18.31
N PRO A 233 16.88 13.82 18.36
CA PRO A 233 18.18 14.41 18.10
C PRO A 233 18.24 15.08 16.72
N PRO A 234 19.01 16.20 16.55
CA PRO A 234 19.08 16.93 15.28
C PRO A 234 19.41 16.07 14.07
N ALA A 235 20.35 15.13 14.18
CA ALA A 235 20.71 14.22 13.09
C ALA A 235 19.53 13.33 12.69
N ARG A 236 18.75 12.80 13.64
CA ARG A 236 17.58 11.98 13.35
C ARG A 236 16.47 12.80 12.71
N ALA A 237 16.25 14.02 13.15
CA ALA A 237 15.29 14.93 12.53
C ALA A 237 15.73 15.33 11.11
N ALA A 238 17.03 15.50 10.86
CA ALA A 238 17.57 15.73 9.52
C ALA A 238 17.32 14.55 8.57
N ALA A 239 17.48 13.30 9.04
CA ALA A 239 17.16 12.12 8.26
C ALA A 239 15.66 12.05 7.90
N VAL A 240 14.77 12.38 8.84
CA VAL A 240 13.33 12.54 8.59
C VAL A 240 13.08 13.61 7.53
N GLY A 241 13.73 14.77 7.69
CA GLY A 241 13.63 15.90 6.74
C GLY A 241 14.04 15.52 5.32
N LEU A 242 15.13 14.76 5.15
CA LEU A 242 15.58 14.28 3.84
C LEU A 242 14.56 13.37 3.17
N ALA A 243 14.02 12.39 3.89
CA ALA A 243 13.02 11.46 3.34
C ALA A 243 11.73 12.19 2.91
N VAL A 244 11.28 13.18 3.70
CA VAL A 244 10.12 14.01 3.35
C VAL A 244 10.44 14.90 2.14
N LEU A 245 11.63 15.53 2.12
CA LEU A 245 12.07 16.39 1.02
C LEU A 245 12.17 15.63 -0.31
N ASP A 246 12.64 14.39 -0.31
CA ASP A 246 12.72 13.54 -1.50
C ASP A 246 11.33 13.30 -2.10
N ARG A 247 10.36 13.06 -1.25
CA ARG A 247 8.97 12.89 -1.67
C ARG A 247 8.37 14.18 -2.22
N LEU A 248 8.62 15.31 -1.56
CA LEU A 248 8.17 16.63 -2.01
C LEU A 248 8.81 17.00 -3.36
N ALA A 249 10.12 16.82 -3.52
CA ALA A 249 10.82 17.09 -4.77
C ALA A 249 10.23 16.28 -5.94
N ALA A 250 9.86 15.01 -5.71
CA ALA A 250 9.23 14.18 -6.72
C ALA A 250 7.80 14.65 -7.09
N LEU A 251 7.04 15.24 -6.16
CA LEU A 251 5.73 15.87 -6.42
C LEU A 251 5.92 17.18 -7.21
N HIS A 252 6.80 18.06 -6.71
CA HIS A 252 7.05 19.37 -7.32
C HIS A 252 7.58 19.26 -8.75
N ALA A 253 8.40 18.24 -9.06
CA ALA A 253 8.87 17.98 -10.43
C ALA A 253 7.75 17.64 -11.42
N ARG A 254 6.58 17.21 -10.94
CA ARG A 254 5.38 16.95 -11.75
C ARG A 254 4.39 18.13 -11.76
N GLY A 255 4.76 19.26 -11.14
CA GLY A 255 3.87 20.42 -10.97
C GLY A 255 2.80 20.21 -9.89
N GLU A 256 2.93 19.15 -9.08
CA GLU A 256 2.04 18.85 -7.96
C GLU A 256 2.62 19.41 -6.65
N HIS A 257 1.79 19.54 -5.61
CA HIS A 257 2.21 19.86 -4.25
C HIS A 257 1.50 18.94 -3.25
N HIS A 258 2.07 18.79 -2.07
CA HIS A 258 1.49 17.93 -1.03
C HIS A 258 0.35 18.61 -0.29
N GLY A 259 0.49 19.89 0.05
CA GLY A 259 -0.55 20.74 0.66
C GLY A 259 -0.96 20.38 2.08
N GLY A 260 -0.29 19.43 2.74
CA GLY A 260 -0.65 18.96 4.09
C GLY A 260 0.50 18.29 4.82
N VAL A 261 1.71 18.79 4.64
CA VAL A 261 2.87 18.32 5.42
C VAL A 261 2.67 18.70 6.89
N GLN A 262 2.69 17.69 7.75
CA GLN A 262 2.51 17.83 9.20
C GLN A 262 3.07 16.59 9.91
N PRO A 263 3.32 16.63 11.22
CA PRO A 263 3.86 15.46 11.94
C PRO A 263 2.99 14.21 11.83
N GLY A 264 1.66 14.36 11.74
CA GLY A 264 0.71 13.25 11.55
C GLY A 264 0.76 12.61 10.17
N SER A 265 1.31 13.29 9.14
CA SER A 265 1.53 12.77 7.79
C SER A 265 2.94 12.20 7.57
N VAL A 266 3.84 12.33 8.55
CA VAL A 266 5.17 11.73 8.54
C VAL A 266 5.17 10.48 9.41
N LEU A 267 5.40 9.32 8.80
CA LEU A 267 5.37 8.02 9.47
C LEU A 267 6.78 7.50 9.66
N ILE A 268 7.05 6.99 10.85
CA ILE A 268 8.35 6.40 11.22
C ILE A 268 8.15 4.89 11.38
N ASP A 269 8.90 4.09 10.62
CA ASP A 269 8.87 2.62 10.72
C ASP A 269 9.71 2.08 11.89
N GLY A 270 9.67 0.75 12.09
CA GLY A 270 10.42 0.09 13.15
C GLY A 270 11.95 0.21 13.04
N GLU A 271 12.47 0.58 11.86
CA GLU A 271 13.90 0.85 11.61
C GLU A 271 14.24 2.34 11.72
N GLY A 272 13.25 3.19 12.03
CA GLY A 272 13.42 4.62 12.18
C GLY A 272 13.43 5.41 10.87
N ARG A 273 13.06 4.77 9.74
CA ARG A 273 12.96 5.44 8.43
C ARG A 273 11.64 6.21 8.35
N ALA A 274 11.70 7.41 7.78
CA ALA A 274 10.53 8.24 7.59
C ALA A 274 9.91 8.07 6.20
N SER A 275 8.58 8.21 6.13
CA SER A 275 7.83 8.29 4.88
C SER A 275 6.74 9.35 4.98
N LEU A 276 6.56 10.14 3.93
CA LEU A 276 5.48 11.12 3.81
C LEU A 276 4.28 10.49 3.10
N ILE A 277 3.12 10.52 3.75
CA ILE A 277 1.86 10.01 3.19
C ILE A 277 0.95 11.16 2.78
N PRO A 278 0.14 11.01 1.70
CA PRO A 278 -0.82 12.02 1.29
C PRO A 278 -1.76 12.42 2.43
N PRO A 279 -2.13 13.69 2.59
CA PRO A 279 -3.11 14.08 3.58
C PRO A 279 -4.52 13.66 3.13
N PRO A 280 -5.43 13.33 4.06
CA PRO A 280 -6.82 12.97 3.72
C PRO A 280 -7.61 14.16 3.21
N VAL A 281 -7.22 15.35 3.64
CA VAL A 281 -7.76 16.65 3.19
C VAL A 281 -6.56 17.57 3.03
N PRO A 282 -6.43 18.31 1.91
CA PRO A 282 -5.28 19.19 1.66
C PRO A 282 -5.39 20.51 2.44
N VAL A 283 -5.79 20.43 3.71
CA VAL A 283 -5.85 21.56 4.63
C VAL A 283 -4.97 21.23 5.84
N PRO A 284 -3.83 21.89 5.99
CA PRO A 284 -2.98 21.68 7.16
C PRO A 284 -3.66 22.19 8.43
N PRO A 285 -3.47 21.51 9.58
CA PRO A 285 -4.00 21.98 10.84
C PRO A 285 -3.30 23.30 11.26
N PRO A 286 -3.92 24.06 12.19
CA PRO A 286 -3.30 25.26 12.74
C PRO A 286 -1.87 25.00 13.21
N GLY A 287 -0.92 25.90 12.87
CA GLY A 287 0.49 25.78 13.18
C GLY A 287 1.32 25.04 12.09
N TYR A 288 0.69 24.45 11.08
CA TYR A 288 1.37 23.83 9.93
C TYR A 288 0.91 24.42 8.59
N ALA A 289 0.02 25.41 8.62
CA ALA A 289 -0.37 26.19 7.46
C ALA A 289 0.67 27.31 7.21
N PRO A 290 1.19 27.45 5.98
CA PRO A 290 2.12 28.52 5.66
C PRO A 290 1.46 29.89 5.80
N PRO A 291 2.19 30.94 6.22
CA PRO A 291 1.61 32.25 6.50
C PRO A 291 0.99 32.93 5.27
N GLU A 292 1.46 32.63 4.08
CA GLU A 292 0.89 33.12 2.82
C GLU A 292 -0.49 32.53 2.49
N GLY A 293 -0.90 31.44 3.14
CA GLY A 293 -2.21 30.81 2.95
C GLY A 293 -2.45 30.17 1.57
N VAL A 294 -1.45 30.18 0.70
CA VAL A 294 -1.57 29.63 -0.68
C VAL A 294 -0.85 28.29 -0.74
N PRO A 295 -1.56 27.22 -1.16
CA PRO A 295 -0.92 25.92 -1.39
C PRO A 295 0.12 25.99 -2.53
N GLY A 296 1.24 25.29 -2.35
CA GLY A 296 2.28 25.23 -3.36
C GLY A 296 3.61 24.71 -2.83
N PRO A 297 4.62 24.56 -3.71
CA PRO A 297 5.93 24.01 -3.31
C PRO A 297 6.60 24.77 -2.16
N ALA A 298 6.52 26.10 -2.15
CA ALA A 298 7.07 26.92 -1.07
C ALA A 298 6.30 26.70 0.25
N GLY A 299 4.98 26.53 0.20
CA GLY A 299 4.15 26.18 1.35
C GLY A 299 4.52 24.82 1.95
N ASP A 300 4.78 23.82 1.10
CA ASP A 300 5.25 22.50 1.54
C ASP A 300 6.59 22.57 2.30
N LEU A 301 7.52 23.43 1.84
CA LEU A 301 8.81 23.63 2.50
C LEU A 301 8.64 24.30 3.86
N TRP A 302 7.74 25.29 3.98
CA TRP A 302 7.43 25.89 5.28
C TRP A 302 6.84 24.87 6.25
N ALA A 303 5.88 24.07 5.77
CA ALA A 303 5.23 23.04 6.55
C ALA A 303 6.20 21.91 6.96
N LEU A 304 7.19 21.59 6.12
CA LEU A 304 8.32 20.74 6.48
C LEU A 304 9.14 21.37 7.62
N GLY A 305 9.44 22.67 7.55
CA GLY A 305 10.11 23.41 8.62
C GLY A 305 9.35 23.33 9.94
N ALA A 306 8.03 23.54 9.92
CA ALA A 306 7.16 23.43 11.10
C ALA A 306 7.13 22.00 11.68
N THR A 307 7.14 21.01 10.80
CA THR A 307 7.18 19.59 11.17
C THR A 307 8.50 19.22 11.84
N LEU A 308 9.63 19.66 11.28
CA LEU A 308 10.97 19.45 11.87
C LEU A 308 11.16 20.24 13.15
N PHE A 309 10.58 21.44 13.28
CA PHE A 309 10.57 22.21 14.53
C PHE A 309 9.93 21.38 15.66
N LEU A 310 8.73 20.82 15.43
CA LEU A 310 8.12 19.93 16.42
C LEU A 310 9.00 18.72 16.68
N ALA A 311 9.63 18.14 15.67
CA ALA A 311 10.47 16.96 15.84
C ALA A 311 11.62 17.21 16.84
N VAL A 312 12.26 18.39 16.81
CA VAL A 312 13.42 18.71 17.68
C VAL A 312 13.05 19.43 18.96
N GLU A 313 12.01 20.27 18.95
CA GLU A 313 11.63 21.06 20.12
C GLU A 313 10.52 20.41 20.97
N GLY A 314 9.81 19.40 20.43
CA GLY A 314 8.71 18.71 21.09
C GLY A 314 7.40 19.49 21.11
N ARG A 315 7.31 20.62 20.44
CA ARG A 315 6.15 21.51 20.36
C ARG A 315 6.05 22.15 18.98
N PRO A 316 4.86 22.53 18.52
CA PRO A 316 4.71 23.24 17.24
C PRO A 316 5.37 24.64 17.30
N PRO A 317 5.77 25.20 16.12
CA PRO A 317 6.28 26.56 16.07
C PRO A 317 5.18 27.57 16.47
N ALA A 318 5.60 28.60 17.19
CA ALA A 318 4.78 29.75 17.53
C ALA A 318 5.57 31.03 17.29
N PRO A 319 4.91 32.19 17.09
CA PRO A 319 5.61 33.45 16.94
C PRO A 319 6.57 33.71 18.12
N GLY A 320 7.85 34.01 17.83
CA GLY A 320 8.89 34.22 18.85
C GLY A 320 9.36 32.95 19.56
N ALA A 321 9.01 31.75 19.09
CA ALA A 321 9.46 30.50 19.69
C ALA A 321 10.98 30.32 19.53
N SER A 322 11.67 30.10 20.64
CA SER A 322 13.12 29.86 20.66
C SER A 322 13.45 28.44 20.21
N LEU A 323 14.56 28.28 19.50
CA LEU A 323 15.17 27.00 19.13
C LEU A 323 16.20 26.63 20.21
N LEU A 324 15.84 25.73 21.11
CA LEU A 324 16.66 25.32 22.24
C LEU A 324 17.40 24.00 22.00
N ARG A 325 16.81 23.13 21.19
CA ARG A 325 17.27 21.75 20.93
C ARG A 325 17.70 21.49 19.49
N ALA A 326 17.44 22.44 18.60
CA ALA A 326 17.68 22.29 17.18
C ALA A 326 19.17 22.13 16.80
N GLY A 327 20.10 22.64 17.63
CA GLY A 327 21.53 22.53 17.35
C GLY A 327 21.89 22.94 15.91
N PRO A 328 22.61 22.10 15.15
CA PRO A 328 23.00 22.40 13.77
C PRO A 328 21.81 22.61 12.81
N LEU A 329 20.62 22.14 13.14
CA LEU A 329 19.40 22.37 12.33
C LEU A 329 18.84 23.79 12.51
N GLY A 330 19.17 24.48 13.59
CA GLY A 330 18.57 25.77 13.95
C GLY A 330 18.53 26.79 12.81
N PRO A 331 19.66 27.14 12.17
CA PRO A 331 19.68 28.09 11.04
C PRO A 331 18.77 27.69 9.89
N TYR A 332 18.67 26.41 9.60
CA TYR A 332 17.86 25.89 8.49
C TYR A 332 16.36 25.93 8.81
N LEU A 333 15.98 25.69 10.06
CA LEU A 333 14.60 25.84 10.52
C LEU A 333 14.16 27.30 10.46
N VAL A 334 15.02 28.25 10.83
CA VAL A 334 14.72 29.67 10.68
C VAL A 334 14.46 30.03 9.22
N GLY A 335 15.31 29.56 8.29
CA GLY A 335 15.11 29.80 6.86
C GLY A 335 13.82 29.20 6.30
N LEU A 336 13.51 27.95 6.68
CA LEU A 336 12.27 27.28 6.24
C LEU A 336 11.01 27.97 6.75
N LEU A 337 11.04 28.49 7.98
CA LEU A 337 9.93 29.17 8.64
C LEU A 337 9.83 30.66 8.30
N SER A 338 10.62 31.18 7.33
CA SER A 338 10.48 32.55 6.86
C SER A 338 9.06 32.83 6.40
N GLY A 339 8.51 33.98 6.81
CA GLY A 339 7.22 34.48 6.34
C GLY A 339 7.22 34.87 4.85
N VAL A 340 8.40 35.04 4.25
CA VAL A 340 8.59 35.39 2.86
C VAL A 340 8.97 34.13 2.06
N PRO A 341 8.09 33.61 1.18
CA PRO A 341 8.34 32.35 0.46
C PRO A 341 9.66 32.34 -0.34
N ALA A 342 10.07 33.49 -0.90
CA ALA A 342 11.30 33.63 -1.68
C ALA A 342 12.60 33.52 -0.87
N GLU A 343 12.54 33.69 0.44
CA GLU A 343 13.69 33.56 1.36
C GLU A 343 13.93 32.12 1.83
N ARG A 344 12.95 31.23 1.58
CA ARG A 344 13.09 29.81 1.94
C ARG A 344 14.12 29.13 1.06
N PRO A 345 14.91 28.20 1.59
CA PRO A 345 15.92 27.48 0.83
C PRO A 345 15.28 26.68 -0.31
N THR A 346 15.97 26.56 -1.46
CA THR A 346 15.55 25.63 -2.49
C THR A 346 15.67 24.18 -2.01
N PRO A 347 14.94 23.21 -2.60
CA PRO A 347 15.05 21.80 -2.25
C PRO A 347 16.49 21.28 -2.28
N GLU A 348 17.31 21.71 -3.28
CA GLU A 348 18.69 21.29 -3.44
C GLU A 348 19.60 21.91 -2.35
N ALA A 349 19.35 23.17 -1.98
CA ALA A 349 20.08 23.82 -0.90
C ALA A 349 19.74 23.16 0.44
N LEU A 350 18.46 22.93 0.71
CA LEU A 350 17.99 22.25 1.90
C LEU A 350 18.55 20.83 2.02
N ARG A 351 18.58 20.06 0.92
CA ARG A 351 19.19 18.73 0.89
C ARG A 351 20.63 18.74 1.36
N ARG A 352 21.46 19.65 0.81
CA ARG A 352 22.88 19.77 1.21
C ARG A 352 23.02 20.13 2.68
N GLN A 353 22.17 21.03 3.18
CA GLN A 353 22.15 21.46 4.57
C GLN A 353 21.81 20.30 5.51
N LEU A 354 20.75 19.53 5.21
CA LEU A 354 20.34 18.37 6.01
C LEU A 354 21.38 17.24 5.98
N LEU A 355 22.03 17.00 4.84
CA LEU A 355 23.15 16.05 4.76
C LEU A 355 24.34 16.49 5.62
N GLY A 356 24.65 17.79 5.68
CA GLY A 356 25.68 18.33 6.56
C GLY A 356 25.43 18.06 8.04
N VAL A 357 24.15 18.07 8.48
CA VAL A 357 23.77 17.73 9.86
C VAL A 357 23.95 16.25 10.19
N LEU A 358 23.83 15.36 9.20
CA LEU A 358 24.06 13.91 9.41
C LEU A 358 25.53 13.56 9.59
N THR A 359 26.44 14.40 9.10
CA THR A 359 27.90 14.18 9.12
C THR A 359 28.61 14.99 10.22
N SER A 360 27.91 15.87 10.92
CA SER A 360 28.39 16.66 12.07
C SER A 360 28.16 15.96 13.41
#